data_57b8d05386f58cc848b218ccba9d2d39
#
_entry.id   57b8d05386f58cc848b218ccba9d2d39
#
_cell.length_a   1.000
_cell.length_b   1.000
_cell.length_c   1.000
_cell.angle_alpha   90.00
_cell.angle_beta   90.00
_cell.angle_gamma   90.00
#
_symmetry.space_group_name_H-M   'P 1'
#
loop_
_entity.id
_entity.type
_entity.pdbx_description
1 polymer ?
#
loop_
_entity_poly.entity_id
_entity_poly.type
_entity_poly.pdbx_seq_one_letter_code
_entity_poly.pdbx_strand_id
1 'polypeptide(L)'
;MSDDEIEDLPYVRPKEDSPEIKYLKETRKKLGGPVPKRREHSETLKLKNEDTFKVLYEGSGERKVSTTTNCVRIMNNLIKDESLGDRVVPIVPDEARTFGMEGMFKQIGIYSSEGQLYEPEDADQVMWYKESETGVMLEEGITEAGSFAAWTALATSYSNHNLTMIPFYVFYSMFGFQRIHDLAWAAGDAQAKGFLIGATSGRTTLN
;
A
#
# COMPACT_ATOMS: atom_id res chain seq x y z
N MET A 1 -31.57 -13.46 -24.26
CA MET A 1 -32.50 -12.32 -24.48
C MET A 1 -32.38 -11.90 -25.93
N SER A 2 -33.52 -11.66 -26.59
CA SER A 2 -33.56 -11.00 -27.89
C SER A 2 -33.38 -9.49 -27.75
N ASP A 3 -33.15 -8.79 -28.87
CA ASP A 3 -33.01 -7.34 -28.85
C ASP A 3 -34.28 -6.66 -28.36
N ASP A 4 -35.45 -7.19 -28.74
CA ASP A 4 -36.76 -6.69 -28.28
C ASP A 4 -36.94 -6.86 -26.75
N GLU A 5 -36.45 -7.96 -26.17
CA GLU A 5 -36.48 -8.17 -24.72
C GLU A 5 -35.53 -7.22 -23.97
N ILE A 6 -34.44 -6.76 -24.63
CA ILE A 6 -33.50 -5.80 -24.03
C ILE A 6 -34.11 -4.40 -23.96
N GLU A 7 -34.88 -3.99 -24.96
CA GLU A 7 -35.57 -2.69 -24.99
C GLU A 7 -36.52 -2.50 -23.82
N ASP A 8 -37.19 -3.57 -23.38
CA ASP A 8 -38.09 -3.55 -22.22
C ASP A 8 -37.37 -3.49 -20.85
N LEU A 9 -36.02 -3.50 -20.80
CA LEU A 9 -35.21 -3.48 -19.59
C LEU A 9 -35.67 -4.49 -18.52
N PRO A 10 -35.89 -5.75 -18.86
CA PRO A 10 -36.46 -6.72 -17.94
C PRO A 10 -35.48 -7.04 -16.81
N TYR A 11 -36.01 -7.29 -15.60
CA TYR A 11 -35.21 -7.85 -14.52
C TYR A 11 -34.94 -9.33 -14.82
N VAL A 12 -33.72 -9.62 -15.30
CA VAL A 12 -33.30 -10.98 -15.63
C VAL A 12 -32.67 -11.65 -14.43
N ARG A 13 -33.27 -12.71 -13.95
CA ARG A 13 -32.66 -13.61 -12.97
C ARG A 13 -32.35 -14.94 -13.67
N PRO A 14 -31.04 -15.31 -13.75
CA PRO A 14 -30.66 -16.61 -14.30
C PRO A 14 -31.28 -17.76 -13.49
N LYS A 15 -31.59 -18.88 -14.17
CA LYS A 15 -32.12 -20.07 -13.50
C LYS A 15 -31.10 -20.66 -12.53
N GLU A 16 -31.58 -21.19 -11.41
CA GLU A 16 -30.71 -21.75 -10.34
C GLU A 16 -29.78 -22.87 -10.81
N ASP A 17 -30.17 -23.62 -11.84
CA ASP A 17 -29.41 -24.69 -12.44
C ASP A 17 -28.57 -24.28 -13.66
N SER A 18 -28.59 -22.99 -14.02
CA SER A 18 -27.83 -22.46 -15.15
C SER A 18 -26.31 -22.54 -14.90
N PRO A 19 -25.49 -22.61 -15.96
CA PRO A 19 -24.04 -22.63 -15.84
C PRO A 19 -23.46 -21.46 -15.06
N GLU A 20 -24.02 -20.26 -15.25
CA GLU A 20 -23.59 -19.03 -14.58
C GLU A 20 -23.80 -19.11 -13.08
N ILE A 21 -24.97 -19.58 -12.64
CA ILE A 21 -25.29 -19.72 -11.21
C ILE A 21 -24.47 -20.84 -10.57
N LYS A 22 -24.26 -21.96 -11.27
CA LYS A 22 -23.36 -23.02 -10.79
C LYS A 22 -21.94 -22.50 -10.60
N TYR A 23 -21.39 -21.81 -11.60
CA TYR A 23 -20.07 -21.20 -11.52
C TYR A 23 -19.96 -20.21 -10.34
N LEU A 24 -20.97 -19.32 -10.22
CA LEU A 24 -21.02 -18.36 -9.11
C LEU A 24 -21.00 -19.07 -7.74
N LYS A 25 -21.88 -20.05 -7.56
CA LYS A 25 -21.99 -20.79 -6.28
C LYS A 25 -20.73 -21.57 -5.93
N GLU A 26 -20.13 -22.25 -6.91
CA GLU A 26 -18.86 -22.97 -6.72
C GLU A 26 -17.72 -22.04 -6.36
N THR A 27 -17.59 -20.93 -7.07
CA THR A 27 -16.57 -19.92 -6.80
C THR A 27 -16.77 -19.29 -5.42
N ARG A 28 -18.00 -18.91 -5.09
CA ARG A 28 -18.32 -18.37 -3.76
C ARG A 28 -18.03 -19.37 -2.64
N LYS A 29 -18.32 -20.65 -2.86
CA LYS A 29 -17.99 -21.71 -1.90
C LYS A 29 -16.48 -21.82 -1.66
N LYS A 30 -15.66 -21.75 -2.72
CA LYS A 30 -14.18 -21.73 -2.63
C LYS A 30 -13.68 -20.51 -1.85
N LEU A 31 -14.35 -19.38 -1.97
CA LEU A 31 -14.02 -18.12 -1.29
C LEU A 31 -14.62 -18.01 0.13
N GLY A 32 -15.21 -19.08 0.68
CA GLY A 32 -15.73 -19.09 2.04
C GLY A 32 -17.22 -18.76 2.19
N GLY A 33 -17.98 -18.68 1.10
CA GLY A 33 -19.44 -18.51 1.11
C GLY A 33 -19.95 -17.26 0.37
N PRO A 34 -21.26 -17.01 0.40
CA PRO A 34 -21.90 -15.90 -0.34
C PRO A 34 -21.40 -14.52 0.04
N VAL A 35 -21.08 -14.30 1.31
CA VAL A 35 -20.48 -13.06 1.81
C VAL A 35 -19.11 -13.39 2.39
N PRO A 36 -18.05 -12.65 2.03
CA PRO A 36 -16.74 -12.85 2.62
C PRO A 36 -16.82 -12.73 4.13
N LYS A 37 -16.22 -13.70 4.83
CA LYS A 37 -16.12 -13.61 6.27
C LYS A 37 -15.10 -12.53 6.62
N ARG A 38 -15.55 -11.45 7.22
CA ARG A 38 -14.69 -10.40 7.76
C ARG A 38 -14.29 -10.74 9.20
N ARG A 39 -13.10 -10.32 9.58
CA ARG A 39 -12.53 -10.50 10.90
C ARG A 39 -12.22 -9.14 11.51
N GLU A 40 -12.40 -9.01 12.80
CA GLU A 40 -11.99 -7.81 13.54
C GLU A 40 -10.51 -7.84 13.92
N HIS A 41 -9.97 -9.04 14.03
CA HIS A 41 -8.59 -9.30 14.44
C HIS A 41 -7.96 -10.39 13.58
N SER A 42 -6.66 -10.34 13.48
CA SER A 42 -5.81 -11.39 12.94
C SER A 42 -4.66 -11.67 13.92
N GLU A 43 -3.64 -12.40 13.49
CA GLU A 43 -2.47 -12.68 14.33
C GLU A 43 -1.82 -11.39 14.86
N THR A 44 -1.38 -11.43 16.11
CA THR A 44 -0.63 -10.32 16.72
C THR A 44 0.80 -10.35 16.24
N LEU A 45 1.20 -9.29 15.55
CA LEU A 45 2.60 -9.10 15.16
C LEU A 45 3.43 -8.67 16.37
N LYS A 46 4.64 -9.18 16.49
CA LYS A 46 5.58 -8.82 17.54
C LYS A 46 6.91 -8.40 16.91
N LEU A 47 7.45 -7.31 17.38
CA LEU A 47 8.81 -6.90 17.04
C LEU A 47 9.78 -7.90 17.69
N LYS A 48 10.71 -8.44 16.90
CA LYS A 48 11.68 -9.43 17.40
C LYS A 48 12.75 -8.80 18.28
N ASN A 49 13.16 -7.58 17.96
CA ASN A 49 14.20 -6.87 18.67
C ASN A 49 13.74 -5.45 19.04
N GLU A 50 13.55 -5.19 20.32
CA GLU A 50 13.16 -3.87 20.83
C GLU A 50 14.27 -2.82 20.64
N ASP A 51 15.54 -3.23 20.54
CA ASP A 51 16.68 -2.33 20.28
C ASP A 51 16.67 -1.76 18.83
N THR A 52 15.79 -2.27 17.96
CA THR A 52 15.63 -1.80 16.57
C THR A 52 15.49 -0.26 16.49
N PHE A 53 14.86 0.35 17.48
CA PHE A 53 14.61 1.79 17.53
C PHE A 53 15.52 2.57 18.49
N LYS A 54 16.47 1.91 19.14
CA LYS A 54 17.35 2.53 20.16
C LYS A 54 18.00 3.82 19.66
N VAL A 55 18.55 3.80 18.45
CA VAL A 55 19.19 4.98 17.84
C VAL A 55 18.23 6.17 17.68
N LEU A 56 16.95 5.91 17.53
CA LEU A 56 15.93 6.97 17.41
C LEU A 56 15.57 7.56 18.78
N TYR A 57 15.57 6.73 19.83
CA TYR A 57 15.35 7.20 21.21
C TYR A 57 16.53 7.98 21.76
N GLU A 58 17.76 7.65 21.36
CA GLU A 58 18.98 8.36 21.76
C GLU A 58 19.08 9.74 21.10
N GLY A 59 18.28 9.98 20.04
CA GLY A 59 18.26 11.23 19.31
C GLY A 59 19.40 11.39 18.32
N SER A 60 19.50 12.57 17.73
CA SER A 60 20.48 12.89 16.69
C SER A 60 21.70 13.72 17.19
N GLY A 61 21.75 14.01 18.47
CA GLY A 61 22.77 14.92 19.05
C GLY A 61 22.72 16.31 18.41
N GLU A 62 23.84 16.84 17.98
CA GLU A 62 23.94 18.13 17.28
C GLU A 62 23.50 18.08 15.82
N ARG A 63 23.28 16.89 15.30
CA ARG A 63 22.95 16.68 13.91
C ARG A 63 21.48 16.98 13.62
N LYS A 64 21.23 17.97 12.74
CA LYS A 64 19.86 18.30 12.29
C LYS A 64 19.35 17.21 11.35
N VAL A 65 18.21 16.62 11.69
CA VAL A 65 17.56 15.56 10.89
C VAL A 65 16.11 15.94 10.68
N SER A 66 15.59 15.77 9.47
CA SER A 66 14.17 16.00 9.20
C SER A 66 13.31 14.85 9.76
N THR A 67 12.06 15.15 10.08
CA THR A 67 11.08 14.15 10.52
C THR A 67 10.84 13.10 9.44
N THR A 68 10.79 13.50 8.17
CA THR A 68 10.65 12.59 7.03
C THR A 68 11.81 11.60 6.98
N THR A 69 13.07 12.07 7.11
CA THR A 69 14.24 11.19 7.16
C THR A 69 14.17 10.18 8.30
N ASN A 70 13.69 10.61 9.48
CA ASN A 70 13.52 9.69 10.60
C ASN A 70 12.42 8.68 10.35
N CYS A 71 11.34 9.08 9.70
CA CYS A 71 10.27 8.15 9.29
C CYS A 71 10.79 7.09 8.32
N VAL A 72 11.59 7.49 7.31
CA VAL A 72 12.24 6.55 6.39
C VAL A 72 13.16 5.58 7.14
N ARG A 73 13.89 6.05 8.15
CA ARG A 73 14.72 5.18 9.02
C ARG A 73 13.86 4.18 9.79
N ILE A 74 12.72 4.60 10.32
CA ILE A 74 11.78 3.69 11.00
C ILE A 74 11.33 2.59 10.04
N MET A 75 10.89 2.95 8.84
CA MET A 75 10.49 1.97 7.82
C MET A 75 11.64 1.01 7.48
N ASN A 76 12.84 1.52 7.24
CA ASN A 76 14.02 0.70 6.97
C ASN A 76 14.36 -0.28 8.10
N ASN A 77 14.20 0.14 9.34
CA ASN A 77 14.45 -0.72 10.50
C ASN A 77 13.38 -1.80 10.61
N LEU A 78 12.09 -1.47 10.36
CA LEU A 78 11.01 -2.45 10.35
C LEU A 78 11.18 -3.47 9.22
N ILE A 79 11.59 -3.04 8.03
CA ILE A 79 11.85 -3.92 6.88
C ILE A 79 12.97 -4.92 7.16
N LYS A 80 13.95 -4.54 7.98
CA LYS A 80 15.06 -5.42 8.37
C LYS A 80 14.72 -6.37 9.51
N ASP A 81 13.61 -6.16 10.21
CA ASP A 81 13.17 -7.06 11.26
C ASP A 81 12.70 -8.38 10.66
N GLU A 82 13.26 -9.50 11.11
CA GLU A 82 12.99 -10.84 10.56
C GLU A 82 11.54 -11.30 10.75
N SER A 83 10.80 -10.68 11.67
CA SER A 83 9.40 -11.05 11.97
C SER A 83 8.38 -10.13 11.32
N LEU A 84 8.77 -8.90 10.98
CA LEU A 84 7.89 -7.87 10.45
C LEU A 84 8.22 -7.44 9.02
N GLY A 85 9.45 -7.67 8.56
CA GLY A 85 9.95 -7.11 7.29
C GLY A 85 9.06 -7.43 6.09
N ASP A 86 8.59 -8.66 5.99
CA ASP A 86 7.72 -9.12 4.90
C ASP A 86 6.29 -8.53 4.96
N ARG A 87 5.96 -7.80 6.03
CA ARG A 87 4.65 -7.17 6.23
C ARG A 87 4.68 -5.67 5.94
N VAL A 88 5.86 -5.07 5.86
CA VAL A 88 6.04 -3.63 5.68
C VAL A 88 6.05 -3.28 4.21
N VAL A 89 5.11 -2.45 3.79
CA VAL A 89 4.97 -2.04 2.39
C VAL A 89 4.95 -0.52 2.30
N PRO A 90 6.04 0.09 1.85
CA PRO A 90 6.04 1.51 1.46
C PRO A 90 5.25 1.72 0.18
N ILE A 91 4.42 2.75 0.16
CA ILE A 91 3.59 3.13 -0.98
C ILE A 91 3.81 4.61 -1.24
N VAL A 92 4.10 4.97 -2.47
CA VAL A 92 4.28 6.35 -2.91
C VAL A 92 3.55 6.54 -4.24
N PRO A 93 2.97 7.73 -4.51
CA PRO A 93 2.39 8.01 -5.81
C PRO A 93 3.48 8.10 -6.89
N ASP A 94 4.56 8.83 -6.59
CA ASP A 94 5.74 9.03 -7.40
C ASP A 94 6.78 9.78 -6.56
N GLU A 95 7.95 10.06 -7.14
CA GLU A 95 8.96 10.92 -6.50
C GLU A 95 9.48 10.44 -5.14
N ALA A 96 9.63 9.14 -4.95
CA ALA A 96 10.19 8.56 -3.72
C ALA A 96 11.53 9.21 -3.31
N ARG A 97 12.31 9.70 -4.27
CA ARG A 97 13.55 10.45 -4.03
C ARG A 97 13.31 11.75 -3.26
N THR A 98 12.24 12.48 -3.55
CA THR A 98 11.88 13.72 -2.84
C THR A 98 11.63 13.47 -1.34
N PHE A 99 11.19 12.28 -0.99
CA PHE A 99 10.98 11.86 0.39
C PHE A 99 12.23 11.26 1.04
N GLY A 100 13.36 11.20 0.32
CA GLY A 100 14.60 10.59 0.81
C GLY A 100 14.54 9.06 0.89
N MET A 101 13.70 8.44 0.05
CA MET A 101 13.48 6.99 0.02
C MET A 101 14.32 6.26 -1.04
N GLU A 102 15.14 6.96 -1.79
CA GLU A 102 15.96 6.40 -2.89
C GLU A 102 16.86 5.25 -2.45
N GLY A 103 17.32 5.25 -1.20
CA GLY A 103 18.09 4.15 -0.62
C GLY A 103 17.34 2.83 -0.56
N MET A 104 16.00 2.88 -0.55
CA MET A 104 15.15 1.71 -0.50
C MET A 104 15.07 0.98 -1.83
N PHE A 105 15.31 1.66 -2.96
CA PHE A 105 15.28 1.03 -4.30
C PHE A 105 16.22 -0.17 -4.40
N LYS A 106 17.44 -0.04 -3.86
CA LYS A 106 18.41 -1.14 -3.85
C LYS A 106 18.09 -2.21 -2.80
N GLN A 107 17.47 -1.82 -1.71
CA GLN A 107 17.25 -2.69 -0.56
C GLN A 107 16.04 -3.61 -0.78
N ILE A 108 14.91 -3.05 -1.22
CA ILE A 108 13.65 -3.77 -1.34
C ILE A 108 13.07 -3.79 -2.75
N GLY A 109 13.56 -2.92 -3.63
CA GLY A 109 13.06 -2.78 -4.99
C GLY A 109 11.65 -2.20 -5.09
N ILE A 110 11.33 -1.68 -6.26
CA ILE A 110 9.98 -1.27 -6.63
C ILE A 110 9.30 -2.46 -7.30
N TYR A 111 8.07 -2.72 -6.96
CA TYR A 111 7.32 -3.81 -7.56
C TYR A 111 6.96 -3.51 -9.01
N SER A 112 7.26 -4.45 -9.90
CA SER A 112 6.82 -4.46 -11.29
C SER A 112 6.54 -5.89 -11.71
N SER A 113 5.35 -6.16 -12.23
CA SER A 113 4.94 -7.51 -12.66
C SER A 113 5.79 -8.08 -13.81
N GLU A 114 6.40 -7.21 -14.60
CA GLU A 114 7.24 -7.56 -15.75
C GLU A 114 8.74 -7.41 -15.45
N GLY A 115 9.10 -7.00 -14.24
CA GLY A 115 10.45 -6.59 -13.91
C GLY A 115 10.86 -5.29 -14.60
N GLN A 116 12.16 -4.99 -14.60
CA GLN A 116 12.68 -3.77 -15.21
C GLN A 116 13.09 -4.01 -16.67
N LEU A 117 12.33 -3.41 -17.60
CA LEU A 117 12.51 -3.59 -19.05
C LEU A 117 13.37 -2.51 -19.71
N TYR A 118 13.92 -1.59 -18.94
CA TYR A 118 14.72 -0.45 -19.41
C TYR A 118 15.88 -0.15 -18.47
N GLU A 119 16.87 0.57 -18.98
CA GLU A 119 17.93 1.16 -18.18
C GLU A 119 17.58 2.63 -17.89
N PRO A 120 17.59 3.08 -16.62
CA PRO A 120 17.33 4.47 -16.29
C PRO A 120 18.36 5.40 -16.94
N GLU A 121 17.92 6.48 -17.57
CA GLU A 121 18.79 7.44 -18.26
C GLU A 121 19.81 8.10 -17.33
N ASP A 122 19.48 8.23 -16.04
CA ASP A 122 20.31 8.85 -15.01
C ASP A 122 21.04 7.82 -14.10
N ALA A 123 21.13 6.58 -14.53
CA ALA A 123 21.71 5.49 -13.74
C ALA A 123 23.15 5.78 -13.26
N ASP A 124 23.93 6.50 -14.06
CA ASP A 124 25.32 6.88 -13.74
C ASP A 124 25.44 8.10 -12.82
N GLN A 125 24.38 8.90 -12.73
CA GLN A 125 24.40 10.19 -12.02
C GLN A 125 23.68 10.14 -10.66
N VAL A 126 22.66 9.30 -10.56
CA VAL A 126 21.79 9.19 -9.40
C VAL A 126 21.73 7.73 -8.96
N MET A 127 21.26 7.49 -7.74
CA MET A 127 21.07 6.13 -7.24
C MET A 127 20.17 5.33 -8.19
N TRP A 128 20.59 4.12 -8.53
CA TRP A 128 19.90 3.21 -9.44
C TRP A 128 18.44 2.99 -9.05
N TYR A 129 17.54 3.35 -9.94
CA TYR A 129 16.12 3.00 -9.84
C TYR A 129 15.97 1.52 -10.19
N LYS A 130 15.39 0.73 -9.30
CA LYS A 130 15.32 -0.72 -9.46
C LYS A 130 13.89 -1.23 -9.33
N GLU A 131 13.37 -1.75 -10.43
CA GLU A 131 12.11 -2.49 -10.48
C GLU A 131 12.36 -4.00 -10.51
N SER A 132 11.48 -4.79 -9.90
CA SER A 132 11.53 -6.25 -9.97
C SER A 132 10.17 -6.87 -9.62
N GLU A 133 9.95 -8.10 -10.08
CA GLU A 133 8.77 -8.90 -9.74
C GLU A 133 8.67 -9.18 -8.23
N THR A 134 9.77 -9.13 -7.52
CA THR A 134 9.87 -9.31 -6.06
C THR A 134 10.04 -8.01 -5.30
N GLY A 135 9.88 -6.87 -5.97
CA GLY A 135 9.92 -5.57 -5.33
C GLY A 135 8.81 -5.41 -4.29
N VAL A 136 9.08 -4.67 -3.23
CA VAL A 136 8.15 -4.49 -2.11
C VAL A 136 7.55 -3.09 -2.08
N MET A 137 8.29 -2.08 -2.54
CA MET A 137 7.77 -0.73 -2.65
C MET A 137 6.76 -0.64 -3.80
N LEU A 138 5.59 -0.06 -3.52
CA LEU A 138 4.61 0.26 -4.55
C LEU A 138 4.77 1.73 -4.96
N GLU A 139 5.18 1.95 -6.19
CA GLU A 139 5.28 3.27 -6.83
C GLU A 139 4.27 3.30 -7.97
N GLU A 140 3.13 3.95 -7.70
CA GLU A 140 1.90 3.82 -8.50
C GLU A 140 1.85 4.83 -9.68
N GLY A 141 2.88 5.66 -9.84
CA GLY A 141 2.80 6.85 -10.69
C GLY A 141 2.02 7.98 -10.04
N ILE A 142 1.86 9.11 -10.71
CA ILE A 142 1.16 10.28 -10.15
C ILE A 142 -0.35 10.01 -10.09
N THR A 143 -0.75 9.10 -9.21
CA THR A 143 -2.13 8.73 -8.94
C THR A 143 -2.34 8.46 -7.45
N GLU A 144 -2.69 9.48 -6.71
CA GLU A 144 -2.93 9.38 -5.28
C GLU A 144 -4.11 8.46 -4.97
N ALA A 145 -5.13 8.45 -5.81
CA ALA A 145 -6.28 7.56 -5.64
C ALA A 145 -5.89 6.08 -5.80
N GLY A 146 -5.05 5.74 -6.78
CA GLY A 146 -4.51 4.40 -6.98
C GLY A 146 -3.65 3.96 -5.78
N SER A 147 -2.70 4.82 -5.38
CA SER A 147 -1.86 4.58 -4.21
C SER A 147 -2.67 4.35 -2.94
N PHE A 148 -3.72 5.15 -2.74
CA PHE A 148 -4.59 5.00 -1.58
C PHE A 148 -5.46 3.74 -1.64
N ALA A 149 -5.89 3.32 -2.82
CA ALA A 149 -6.61 2.06 -3.00
C ALA A 149 -5.71 0.86 -2.65
N ALA A 150 -4.45 0.85 -3.11
CA ALA A 150 -3.45 -0.16 -2.74
C ALA A 150 -3.20 -0.16 -1.23
N TRP A 151 -3.05 1.03 -0.61
CA TRP A 151 -2.91 1.15 0.84
C TRP A 151 -4.12 0.59 1.58
N THR A 152 -5.35 0.91 1.15
CA THR A 152 -6.59 0.42 1.78
C THR A 152 -6.69 -1.10 1.68
N ALA A 153 -6.34 -1.69 0.53
CA ALA A 153 -6.34 -3.14 0.35
C ALA A 153 -5.39 -3.84 1.35
N LEU A 154 -4.18 -3.32 1.51
CA LEU A 154 -3.21 -3.83 2.49
C LEU A 154 -3.67 -3.57 3.94
N ALA A 155 -4.16 -2.38 4.22
CA ALA A 155 -4.60 -1.96 5.55
C ALA A 155 -5.84 -2.72 6.07
N THR A 156 -6.63 -3.32 5.18
CA THR A 156 -7.80 -4.16 5.51
C THR A 156 -7.55 -5.66 5.34
N SER A 157 -6.34 -6.06 4.94
CA SER A 157 -6.00 -7.46 4.66
C SER A 157 -6.15 -8.37 5.90
N TYR A 158 -5.94 -7.84 7.10
CA TYR A 158 -6.19 -8.55 8.34
C TYR A 158 -7.64 -9.07 8.44
N SER A 159 -8.59 -8.27 7.99
CA SER A 159 -10.02 -8.60 8.00
C SER A 159 -10.41 -9.58 6.89
N ASN A 160 -9.90 -9.35 5.68
CA ASN A 160 -10.29 -10.09 4.49
C ASN A 160 -9.50 -11.41 4.33
N HIS A 161 -8.19 -11.38 4.61
CA HIS A 161 -7.26 -12.47 4.33
C HIS A 161 -6.66 -13.12 5.59
N ASN A 162 -6.99 -12.63 6.79
CA ASN A 162 -6.35 -13.04 8.04
C ASN A 162 -4.84 -12.82 8.03
N LEU A 163 -4.41 -11.74 7.39
CA LEU A 163 -3.01 -11.40 7.18
C LEU A 163 -2.79 -9.93 7.55
N THR A 164 -2.11 -9.67 8.67
CA THR A 164 -1.80 -8.29 9.06
C THR A 164 -0.66 -7.77 8.20
N MET A 165 -0.91 -6.69 7.45
CA MET A 165 0.10 -5.92 6.74
C MET A 165 0.35 -4.58 7.43
N ILE A 166 1.51 -3.97 7.17
CA ILE A 166 1.94 -2.69 7.74
C ILE A 166 2.24 -1.72 6.58
N PRO A 167 1.19 -1.20 5.92
CA PRO A 167 1.40 -0.27 4.81
C PRO A 167 1.70 1.14 5.30
N PHE A 168 2.65 1.79 4.63
CA PHE A 168 3.03 3.18 4.81
C PHE A 168 2.75 3.94 3.52
N TYR A 169 1.75 4.78 3.49
CA TYR A 169 1.52 5.66 2.35
C TYR A 169 2.13 7.03 2.61
N VAL A 170 3.13 7.38 1.81
CA VAL A 170 3.84 8.66 1.88
C VAL A 170 3.36 9.55 0.74
N PHE A 171 2.88 10.73 1.05
CA PHE A 171 2.28 11.66 0.09
C PHE A 171 2.63 13.11 0.43
N TYR A 172 2.46 14.01 -0.53
CA TYR A 172 2.56 15.44 -0.27
C TYR A 172 1.41 15.89 0.62
N SER A 173 1.73 16.43 1.80
CA SER A 173 0.77 16.68 2.87
C SER A 173 -0.42 17.56 2.46
N MET A 174 -0.20 18.53 1.60
CA MET A 174 -1.26 19.41 1.14
C MET A 174 -1.96 18.86 -0.11
N PHE A 175 -1.26 18.74 -1.22
CA PHE A 175 -1.86 18.36 -2.50
C PHE A 175 -2.33 16.90 -2.52
N GLY A 176 -1.55 16.01 -1.95
CA GLY A 176 -1.93 14.60 -1.88
C GLY A 176 -3.17 14.39 -1.04
N PHE A 177 -3.25 14.99 0.15
CA PHE A 177 -4.40 14.82 1.03
C PHE A 177 -5.68 15.39 0.43
N GLN A 178 -5.63 16.53 -0.28
CA GLN A 178 -6.78 17.08 -0.98
C GLN A 178 -7.43 16.08 -1.95
N ARG A 179 -6.65 15.20 -2.53
CA ARG A 179 -7.11 14.23 -3.53
C ARG A 179 -7.62 12.92 -2.94
N ILE A 180 -7.32 12.64 -1.68
CA ILE A 180 -7.62 11.36 -1.03
C ILE A 180 -8.48 11.47 0.23
N HIS A 181 -8.86 12.67 0.66
CA HIS A 181 -9.52 12.83 1.97
C HIS A 181 -10.83 12.03 2.08
N ASP A 182 -11.64 11.97 1.04
CA ASP A 182 -12.87 11.16 1.02
C ASP A 182 -12.55 9.67 1.15
N LEU A 183 -11.48 9.21 0.48
CA LEU A 183 -11.01 7.83 0.60
C LEU A 183 -10.47 7.53 2.00
N ALA A 184 -9.85 8.53 2.65
CA ALA A 184 -9.39 8.38 4.03
C ALA A 184 -10.56 8.20 5.02
N TRP A 185 -11.67 8.91 4.82
CA TRP A 185 -12.90 8.69 5.58
C TRP A 185 -13.44 7.28 5.37
N ALA A 186 -13.55 6.84 4.13
CA ALA A 186 -14.01 5.48 3.80
C ALA A 186 -13.09 4.41 4.41
N ALA A 187 -11.77 4.63 4.41
CA ALA A 187 -10.81 3.73 5.04
C ALA A 187 -10.97 3.69 6.57
N GLY A 188 -11.27 4.83 7.20
CA GLY A 188 -11.62 4.92 8.62
C GLY A 188 -12.85 4.08 8.95
N ASP A 189 -13.92 4.21 8.18
CA ASP A 189 -15.14 3.41 8.32
C ASP A 189 -14.88 1.91 8.11
N ALA A 190 -13.95 1.58 7.19
CA ALA A 190 -13.51 0.21 6.97
C ALA A 190 -12.56 -0.32 8.05
N GLN A 191 -12.21 0.48 9.07
CA GLN A 191 -11.24 0.15 10.12
C GLN A 191 -9.87 -0.26 9.56
N ALA A 192 -9.42 0.42 8.52
CA ALA A 192 -8.11 0.20 7.91
C ALA A 192 -6.98 0.46 8.92
N LYS A 193 -5.93 -0.38 8.89
CA LYS A 193 -4.79 -0.32 9.81
C LYS A 193 -3.51 -0.07 9.04
N GLY A 194 -2.88 1.08 9.23
CA GLY A 194 -1.66 1.46 8.52
C GLY A 194 -1.27 2.89 8.84
N PHE A 195 -0.29 3.41 8.13
CA PHE A 195 0.26 4.74 8.35
C PHE A 195 0.06 5.63 7.13
N LEU A 196 -0.45 6.83 7.38
CA LEU A 196 -0.58 7.92 6.40
C LEU A 196 0.45 8.99 6.77
N ILE A 197 1.39 9.27 5.88
CA ILE A 197 2.52 10.15 6.14
C ILE A 197 2.49 11.33 5.18
N GLY A 198 2.05 12.47 5.66
CA GLY A 198 2.16 13.73 4.93
C GLY A 198 3.59 14.25 5.00
N ALA A 199 4.30 14.22 3.89
CA ALA A 199 5.66 14.71 3.76
C ALA A 199 5.70 16.14 3.19
N THR A 200 6.86 16.80 3.26
CA THR A 200 7.10 18.16 2.73
C THR A 200 6.16 19.24 3.28
N SER A 201 5.79 19.15 4.55
CA SER A 201 4.79 20.04 5.18
C SER A 201 5.39 21.19 6.00
N GLY A 202 6.62 21.57 5.77
CA GLY A 202 7.28 22.68 6.46
C GLY A 202 6.77 24.05 6.00
N ARG A 203 7.08 25.10 6.78
CA ARG A 203 6.74 26.50 6.42
C ARG A 203 7.22 26.95 5.05
N THR A 204 8.30 26.37 4.58
CA THR A 204 8.96 26.72 3.33
C THR A 204 8.53 25.86 2.13
N THR A 205 7.66 24.90 2.35
CA THR A 205 7.21 23.93 1.35
C THR A 205 5.70 23.94 1.19
N LEU A 206 5.14 25.12 1.10
CA LEU A 206 3.69 25.32 0.98
C LEU A 206 3.14 25.10 -0.43
N ASN A 207 3.96 24.80 -1.33
CA ASN A 207 3.57 24.77 -2.74
C ASN A 207 3.17 23.39 -3.17
#